data_1bbfc60c063ca4ccb42f2a2eb3e757cc
#
_entry.id   1bbfc60c063ca4ccb42f2a2eb3e757cc
#
_cell.length_a   1.000
_cell.length_b   1.000
_cell.length_c   1.000
_cell.angle_alpha   90.00
_cell.angle_beta   90.00
_cell.angle_gamma   90.00
#
_symmetry.space_group_name_H-M   'P 1'
#
loop_
_entity.id
_entity.type
_entity.pdbx_description
1 polymer ?
#
loop_
_entity_poly.entity_id
_entity_poly.type
_entity_poly.pdbx_seq_one_letter_code
_entity_poly.pdbx_strand_id
1 'polypeptide(L)'
;MRLSCPVVLLLLPCASAAGAQAAPNGYPVKPVPLADSVEIALAVSAAPPELSNQATVYAVRDGQVLTLRRGSNGSACVVARDLHGGSLYPICYNAEGARTVLARELLEVRLRSLGASEDSVERAVAAGYASGQLETPKSLAMAYMMSPRQVLFSSPRPEGRRVGAWHPHLMFYVPGATPSMFGLASEDAEPISVSGSGTPRAEVVVKVQKWSDGTPVAVPAKTP
;
A
#
# COMPACT_ATOMS: atom_id res chain seq x y z
N MET A 1 -1.52 -69.99 -36.63
CA MET A 1 -0.89 -69.25 -35.57
C MET A 1 -0.79 -67.77 -36.01
N ARG A 2 -1.62 -66.89 -35.47
CA ARG A 2 -1.56 -65.44 -35.75
C ARG A 2 -1.13 -64.79 -34.44
N LEU A 3 0.06 -64.19 -34.43
CA LEU A 3 0.56 -63.36 -33.33
C LEU A 3 -0.04 -61.94 -33.44
N SER A 4 -0.82 -61.54 -32.44
CA SER A 4 -1.28 -60.18 -32.28
C SER A 4 -0.31 -59.46 -31.38
N CYS A 5 0.34 -58.38 -31.87
CA CYS A 5 1.13 -57.49 -31.06
C CYS A 5 0.20 -56.40 -30.43
N PRO A 6 0.30 -56.15 -29.15
CA PRO A 6 -0.41 -55.01 -28.56
C PRO A 6 0.37 -53.71 -28.77
N VAL A 7 -0.30 -52.69 -29.35
CA VAL A 7 0.19 -51.33 -29.43
C VAL A 7 0.02 -50.66 -28.05
N VAL A 8 1.13 -50.36 -27.39
CA VAL A 8 1.13 -49.57 -26.15
C VAL A 8 1.15 -48.09 -26.51
N LEU A 9 0.04 -47.44 -26.29
CA LEU A 9 -0.11 -45.99 -26.48
C LEU A 9 0.48 -45.25 -25.24
N LEU A 10 1.69 -44.70 -25.38
CA LEU A 10 2.29 -43.82 -24.37
C LEU A 10 1.58 -42.47 -24.41
N LEU A 11 0.73 -42.21 -23.41
CA LEU A 11 0.20 -40.88 -23.13
C LEU A 11 1.26 -40.04 -22.43
N LEU A 12 1.88 -39.10 -23.13
CA LEU A 12 2.73 -38.07 -22.57
C LEU A 12 1.85 -37.06 -21.83
N PRO A 13 2.12 -36.74 -20.57
CA PRO A 13 1.41 -35.66 -19.89
C PRO A 13 1.87 -34.32 -20.48
N CYS A 14 0.95 -33.58 -21.10
CA CYS A 14 1.14 -32.18 -21.39
C CYS A 14 1.25 -31.42 -20.05
N ALA A 15 2.47 -31.09 -19.65
CA ALA A 15 2.71 -30.10 -18.61
C ALA A 15 2.27 -28.73 -19.15
N SER A 16 1.08 -28.30 -18.78
CA SER A 16 0.64 -26.92 -19.00
C SER A 16 1.55 -26.01 -18.18
N ALA A 17 2.49 -25.35 -18.83
CA ALA A 17 3.19 -24.23 -18.25
C ALA A 17 2.13 -23.16 -17.96
N ALA A 18 1.80 -22.97 -16.68
CA ALA A 18 1.03 -21.83 -16.24
C ALA A 18 1.88 -20.59 -16.52
N GLY A 19 1.67 -19.98 -17.69
CA GLY A 19 2.26 -18.71 -18.03
C GLY A 19 1.82 -17.69 -17.00
N ALA A 20 2.78 -17.05 -16.33
CA ALA A 20 2.50 -15.89 -15.50
C ALA A 20 1.81 -14.85 -16.41
N GLN A 21 0.53 -14.60 -16.17
CA GLN A 21 -0.20 -13.55 -16.88
C GLN A 21 0.47 -12.22 -16.54
N ALA A 22 1.01 -11.55 -17.55
CA ALA A 22 1.46 -10.18 -17.44
C ALA A 22 0.28 -9.29 -17.05
N ALA A 23 0.52 -8.32 -16.15
CA ALA A 23 -0.45 -7.29 -15.87
C ALA A 23 -0.87 -6.56 -17.16
N PRO A 24 -2.05 -5.93 -17.24
CA PRO A 24 -2.55 -5.28 -18.46
C PRO A 24 -1.59 -4.28 -19.09
N ASN A 25 -0.61 -3.79 -18.34
CA ASN A 25 0.46 -2.89 -18.77
C ASN A 25 1.81 -3.60 -19.01
N GLY A 26 1.86 -4.94 -19.01
CA GLY A 26 3.06 -5.73 -19.27
C GLY A 26 4.02 -5.92 -18.10
N TYR A 27 3.72 -5.39 -16.90
CA TYR A 27 4.59 -5.49 -15.73
C TYR A 27 4.17 -6.64 -14.80
N PRO A 28 5.14 -7.37 -14.19
CA PRO A 28 4.82 -8.41 -13.24
C PRO A 28 4.27 -7.80 -11.94
N VAL A 29 3.05 -8.20 -11.57
CA VAL A 29 2.33 -7.75 -10.35
C VAL A 29 2.81 -8.54 -9.12
N LYS A 30 4.12 -8.66 -8.88
CA LYS A 30 4.61 -9.30 -7.66
C LYS A 30 5.20 -8.25 -6.73
N PRO A 31 4.69 -8.13 -5.48
CA PRO A 31 5.31 -7.30 -4.47
C PRO A 31 6.78 -7.70 -4.25
N VAL A 32 7.63 -6.73 -3.98
CA VAL A 32 9.03 -7.02 -3.64
C VAL A 32 9.07 -7.71 -2.28
N PRO A 33 9.53 -8.97 -2.19
CA PRO A 33 9.64 -9.66 -0.91
C PRO A 33 10.79 -9.06 -0.09
N LEU A 34 10.54 -8.84 1.19
CA LEU A 34 11.55 -8.44 2.16
C LEU A 34 11.62 -9.49 3.27
N ALA A 35 12.82 -9.66 3.88
CA ALA A 35 12.91 -10.43 5.12
C ALA A 35 12.08 -9.75 6.23
N ASP A 36 11.46 -10.51 7.11
CA ASP A 36 10.54 -9.99 8.14
C ASP A 36 11.16 -8.87 8.98
N SER A 37 12.41 -9.04 9.43
CA SER A 37 13.12 -8.03 10.20
C SER A 37 13.34 -6.73 9.44
N VAL A 38 13.61 -6.82 8.14
CA VAL A 38 13.79 -5.65 7.26
C VAL A 38 12.45 -4.96 7.02
N GLU A 39 11.39 -5.73 6.78
CA GLU A 39 10.05 -5.19 6.57
C GLU A 39 9.51 -4.50 7.83
N ILE A 40 9.69 -5.12 9.00
CA ILE A 40 9.33 -4.50 10.29
C ILE A 40 10.09 -3.19 10.49
N ALA A 41 11.42 -3.21 10.34
CA ALA A 41 12.25 -2.02 10.54
C ALA A 41 11.92 -0.89 9.54
N LEU A 42 11.50 -1.25 8.32
CA LEU A 42 11.06 -0.27 7.33
C LEU A 42 9.66 0.26 7.67
N ALA A 43 8.70 -0.60 7.98
CA ALA A 43 7.33 -0.20 8.30
C ALA A 43 7.27 0.79 9.46
N VAL A 44 7.96 0.49 10.57
CA VAL A 44 7.94 1.35 11.78
C VAL A 44 8.64 2.68 11.57
N SER A 45 9.49 2.80 10.56
CA SER A 45 10.14 4.07 10.24
C SER A 45 9.19 5.14 9.67
N ALA A 46 7.92 4.81 9.44
CA ALA A 46 6.92 5.76 8.92
C ALA A 46 6.47 6.80 9.93
N ALA A 47 6.53 6.51 11.22
CA ALA A 47 6.02 7.36 12.29
C ALA A 47 7.04 7.53 13.41
N PRO A 48 6.87 8.53 14.30
CA PRO A 48 7.70 8.70 15.49
C PRO A 48 7.72 7.44 16.36
N PRO A 49 8.84 7.15 17.05
CA PRO A 49 9.02 5.96 17.88
C PRO A 49 7.94 5.77 18.95
N GLU A 50 7.41 6.86 19.50
CA GLU A 50 6.37 6.85 20.54
C GLU A 50 5.09 6.15 20.06
N LEU A 51 4.80 6.22 18.77
CA LEU A 51 3.69 5.50 18.16
C LEU A 51 4.15 4.15 17.60
N SER A 52 5.19 4.15 16.79
CA SER A 52 5.55 3.01 15.95
C SER A 52 6.18 1.85 16.72
N ASN A 53 6.84 2.10 17.86
CA ASN A 53 7.46 1.04 18.66
C ASN A 53 6.45 0.02 19.22
N GLN A 54 5.21 0.45 19.48
CA GLN A 54 4.14 -0.39 20.02
C GLN A 54 3.07 -0.72 18.97
N ALA A 55 3.27 -0.34 17.70
CA ALA A 55 2.33 -0.62 16.63
C ALA A 55 2.42 -2.09 16.17
N THR A 56 1.30 -2.65 15.74
CA THR A 56 1.27 -3.90 14.99
C THR A 56 1.90 -3.69 13.62
N VAL A 57 2.65 -4.67 13.11
CA VAL A 57 3.19 -4.61 11.76
C VAL A 57 2.57 -5.71 10.91
N TYR A 58 1.96 -5.30 9.79
CA TYR A 58 1.41 -6.21 8.81
C TYR A 58 2.25 -6.24 7.53
N ALA A 59 2.14 -7.35 6.80
CA ALA A 59 2.61 -7.50 5.42
C ALA A 59 1.55 -8.24 4.61
N VAL A 60 1.54 -8.00 3.29
CA VAL A 60 0.74 -8.81 2.36
C VAL A 60 1.69 -9.60 1.49
N ARG A 61 1.57 -10.93 1.52
CA ARG A 61 2.38 -11.86 0.72
C ARG A 61 1.49 -12.95 0.14
N ASP A 62 1.58 -13.16 -1.15
CA ASP A 62 0.81 -14.19 -1.87
C ASP A 62 -0.69 -14.17 -1.53
N GLY A 63 -1.28 -12.99 -1.45
CA GLY A 63 -2.69 -12.78 -1.11
C GLY A 63 -3.04 -13.04 0.35
N GLN A 64 -2.05 -13.21 1.23
CA GLN A 64 -2.26 -13.38 2.67
C GLN A 64 -1.82 -12.13 3.43
N VAL A 65 -2.64 -11.70 4.39
CA VAL A 65 -2.25 -10.67 5.37
C VAL A 65 -1.57 -11.36 6.54
N LEU A 66 -0.30 -11.06 6.71
CA LEU A 66 0.55 -11.63 7.78
C LEU A 66 0.77 -10.60 8.88
N THR A 67 0.72 -11.03 10.12
CA THR A 67 1.15 -10.22 11.27
C THR A 67 2.62 -10.53 11.56
N LEU A 68 3.53 -9.63 11.17
CA LEU A 68 4.96 -9.80 11.40
C LEU A 68 5.37 -9.45 12.84
N ARG A 69 4.66 -8.52 13.46
CA ARG A 69 4.83 -8.12 14.86
C ARG A 69 3.49 -7.73 15.46
N ARG A 70 3.16 -8.24 16.63
CA ARG A 70 2.00 -7.78 17.41
C ARG A 70 2.35 -6.52 18.19
N GLY A 71 1.46 -5.54 18.16
CA GLY A 71 1.54 -4.30 18.92
C GLY A 71 0.55 -4.26 20.08
N SER A 72 0.62 -3.19 20.89
CA SER A 72 -0.20 -3.04 22.09
C SER A 72 -0.99 -1.71 22.15
N ASN A 73 -0.71 -0.76 21.25
CA ASN A 73 -1.34 0.59 21.28
C ASN A 73 -2.48 0.76 20.25
N GLY A 74 -2.91 -0.32 19.61
CA GLY A 74 -3.95 -0.29 18.57
C GLY A 74 -3.50 0.26 17.21
N SER A 75 -2.37 0.95 17.14
CA SER A 75 -1.79 1.45 15.90
C SER A 75 -1.21 0.32 15.04
N ALA A 76 -1.11 0.55 13.74
CA ALA A 76 -0.54 -0.44 12.83
C ALA A 76 0.33 0.20 11.75
N CYS A 77 1.39 -0.48 11.36
CA CYS A 77 2.29 -0.07 10.30
C CYS A 77 2.38 -1.14 9.21
N VAL A 78 2.61 -0.70 7.98
CA VAL A 78 2.78 -1.54 6.80
C VAL A 78 3.80 -0.91 5.85
N VAL A 79 4.48 -1.73 5.07
CA VAL A 79 5.19 -1.23 3.89
C VAL A 79 4.24 -1.32 2.71
N ALA A 80 3.66 -0.19 2.32
CA ALA A 80 2.87 -0.12 1.11
C ALA A 80 3.77 -0.27 -0.12
N ARG A 81 3.21 -0.84 -1.19
CA ARG A 81 3.94 -1.21 -2.40
C ARG A 81 3.20 -0.73 -3.63
N ASP A 82 3.93 -0.10 -4.51
CA ASP A 82 3.49 0.01 -5.89
C ASP A 82 3.68 -1.34 -6.57
N LEU A 83 2.58 -2.00 -6.86
CA LEU A 83 2.57 -3.33 -7.46
C LEU A 83 3.20 -3.37 -8.86
N HIS A 84 3.22 -2.26 -9.56
CA HIS A 84 3.75 -2.14 -10.91
C HIS A 84 5.21 -1.66 -10.92
N GLY A 85 5.56 -0.72 -10.04
CA GLY A 85 6.84 -0.06 -10.04
C GLY A 85 7.87 -0.65 -9.09
N GLY A 86 7.44 -1.40 -8.09
CA GLY A 86 8.30 -1.93 -7.03
C GLY A 86 8.76 -0.87 -6.04
N SER A 87 8.10 0.28 -6.00
CA SER A 87 8.28 1.27 -4.93
C SER A 87 7.84 0.71 -3.59
N LEU A 88 8.54 1.08 -2.53
CA LEU A 88 8.27 0.70 -1.15
C LEU A 88 8.12 1.98 -0.33
N TYR A 89 6.98 2.17 0.27
CA TYR A 89 6.70 3.34 1.10
C TYR A 89 6.00 2.94 2.40
N PRO A 90 6.71 3.14 3.53
CA PRO A 90 6.16 2.80 4.84
C PRO A 90 5.04 3.75 5.23
N ILE A 91 3.99 3.21 5.83
CA ILE A 91 2.86 3.96 6.39
C ILE A 91 2.54 3.40 7.77
N CYS A 92 2.29 4.28 8.75
CA CYS A 92 1.76 3.91 10.05
C CYS A 92 0.43 4.63 10.30
N TYR A 93 -0.54 3.89 10.77
CA TYR A 93 -1.88 4.39 11.10
C TYR A 93 -2.06 4.48 12.60
N ASN A 94 -2.75 5.52 13.08
CA ASN A 94 -3.24 5.53 14.45
C ASN A 94 -4.32 4.44 14.66
N ALA A 95 -4.79 4.22 15.88
CA ALA A 95 -5.70 3.12 16.19
C ALA A 95 -7.00 3.15 15.35
N GLU A 96 -7.60 4.32 15.15
CA GLU A 96 -8.79 4.46 14.30
C GLU A 96 -8.48 4.21 12.84
N GLY A 97 -7.38 4.76 12.32
CA GLY A 97 -6.93 4.53 10.95
C GLY A 97 -6.59 3.05 10.69
N ALA A 98 -5.96 2.39 11.66
CA ALA A 98 -5.64 0.96 11.57
C ALA A 98 -6.90 0.08 11.47
N ARG A 99 -7.93 0.41 12.26
CA ARG A 99 -9.19 -0.33 12.30
C ARG A 99 -10.06 -0.11 11.05
N THR A 100 -10.01 1.06 10.46
CA THR A 100 -10.91 1.48 9.37
C THR A 100 -10.20 1.56 8.02
N VAL A 101 -9.26 2.46 7.89
CA VAL A 101 -8.59 2.75 6.61
C VAL A 101 -7.66 1.61 6.19
N LEU A 102 -6.75 1.19 7.08
CA LEU A 102 -5.82 0.11 6.77
C LEU A 102 -6.54 -1.21 6.52
N ALA A 103 -7.66 -1.49 7.22
CA ALA A 103 -8.47 -2.69 6.98
C ALA A 103 -8.96 -2.75 5.52
N ARG A 104 -9.42 -1.62 4.97
CA ARG A 104 -9.80 -1.50 3.56
C ARG A 104 -8.60 -1.68 2.64
N GLU A 105 -7.50 -0.99 2.90
CA GLU A 105 -6.32 -1.04 2.06
C GLU A 105 -5.68 -2.43 2.01
N LEU A 106 -5.66 -3.16 3.12
CA LEU A 106 -5.21 -4.55 3.15
C LEU A 106 -6.11 -5.45 2.31
N LEU A 107 -7.44 -5.24 2.30
CA LEU A 107 -8.35 -5.95 1.42
C LEU A 107 -8.03 -5.65 -0.05
N GLU A 108 -7.85 -4.38 -0.41
CA GLU A 108 -7.54 -3.95 -1.78
C GLU A 108 -6.22 -4.54 -2.27
N VAL A 109 -5.14 -4.41 -1.49
CA VAL A 109 -3.82 -4.95 -1.84
C VAL A 109 -3.87 -6.47 -1.98
N ARG A 110 -4.58 -7.15 -1.07
CA ARG A 110 -4.79 -8.60 -1.15
C ARG A 110 -5.47 -9.00 -2.46
N LEU A 111 -6.57 -8.35 -2.81
CA LEU A 111 -7.32 -8.67 -4.04
C LEU A 111 -6.48 -8.42 -5.29
N ARG A 112 -5.78 -7.27 -5.35
CA ARG A 112 -4.88 -6.97 -6.47
C ARG A 112 -3.73 -7.97 -6.58
N SER A 113 -3.16 -8.41 -5.46
CA SER A 113 -2.09 -9.42 -5.47
C SER A 113 -2.56 -10.80 -5.97
N LEU A 114 -3.87 -11.06 -5.91
CA LEU A 114 -4.51 -12.26 -6.46
C LEU A 114 -4.99 -12.06 -7.93
N GLY A 115 -4.69 -10.90 -8.54
CA GLY A 115 -5.02 -10.60 -9.93
C GLY A 115 -6.45 -10.10 -10.15
N ALA A 116 -7.14 -9.63 -9.10
CA ALA A 116 -8.46 -9.02 -9.26
C ALA A 116 -8.38 -7.73 -10.08
N SER A 117 -9.38 -7.50 -10.94
CA SER A 117 -9.53 -6.23 -11.66
C SER A 117 -9.97 -5.12 -10.71
N GLU A 118 -9.70 -3.86 -11.06
CA GLU A 118 -10.10 -2.69 -10.25
C GLU A 118 -11.62 -2.69 -9.98
N ASP A 119 -12.45 -2.98 -10.98
CA ASP A 119 -13.91 -3.10 -10.79
C ASP A 119 -14.28 -4.18 -9.76
N SER A 120 -13.52 -5.28 -9.70
CA SER A 120 -13.75 -6.33 -8.71
C SER A 120 -13.31 -5.90 -7.32
N VAL A 121 -12.21 -5.16 -7.22
CA VAL A 121 -11.74 -4.56 -5.97
C VAL A 121 -12.77 -3.56 -5.45
N GLU A 122 -13.26 -2.65 -6.29
CA GLU A 122 -14.26 -1.66 -5.91
C GLU A 122 -15.57 -2.30 -5.43
N ARG A 123 -16.08 -3.32 -6.15
CA ARG A 123 -17.26 -4.07 -5.71
C ARG A 123 -17.05 -4.76 -4.36
N ALA A 124 -15.88 -5.36 -4.13
CA ALA A 124 -15.58 -6.02 -2.86
C ALA A 124 -15.51 -5.03 -1.71
N VAL A 125 -14.91 -3.84 -1.93
CA VAL A 125 -14.87 -2.76 -0.93
C VAL A 125 -16.28 -2.25 -0.62
N ALA A 126 -17.10 -1.99 -1.66
CA ALA A 126 -18.49 -1.56 -1.47
C ALA A 126 -19.31 -2.60 -0.69
N ALA A 127 -19.16 -3.89 -1.02
CA ALA A 127 -19.81 -4.98 -0.30
C ALA A 127 -19.31 -5.07 1.16
N GLY A 128 -18.03 -4.85 1.41
CA GLY A 128 -17.44 -4.79 2.75
C GLY A 128 -18.07 -3.70 3.62
N TYR A 129 -18.26 -2.51 3.08
CA TYR A 129 -18.97 -1.42 3.78
C TYR A 129 -20.44 -1.73 3.99
N ALA A 130 -21.14 -2.24 2.97
CA ALA A 130 -22.55 -2.57 3.05
C ALA A 130 -22.85 -3.67 4.10
N SER A 131 -21.96 -4.62 4.27
CA SER A 131 -22.09 -5.71 5.25
C SER A 131 -21.60 -5.34 6.66
N GLY A 132 -20.94 -4.18 6.83
CA GLY A 132 -20.29 -3.80 8.08
C GLY A 132 -18.95 -4.51 8.35
N GLN A 133 -18.43 -5.27 7.39
CA GLN A 133 -17.08 -5.87 7.49
C GLN A 133 -15.98 -4.80 7.42
N LEU A 134 -16.21 -3.74 6.66
CA LEU A 134 -15.42 -2.53 6.67
C LEU A 134 -16.19 -1.42 7.38
N GLU A 135 -15.50 -0.63 8.17
CA GLU A 135 -16.09 0.50 8.89
C GLU A 135 -15.50 1.82 8.39
N THR A 136 -16.34 2.85 8.35
CA THR A 136 -15.85 4.23 8.19
C THR A 136 -15.31 4.76 9.51
N PRO A 137 -14.33 5.68 9.49
CA PRO A 137 -13.84 6.33 10.70
C PRO A 137 -14.97 7.02 11.49
N LYS A 138 -15.03 6.77 12.80
CA LYS A 138 -15.95 7.41 13.74
C LYS A 138 -15.27 8.46 14.61
N SER A 139 -13.95 8.49 14.58
CA SER A 139 -13.09 9.47 15.23
C SER A 139 -11.93 9.81 14.32
N LEU A 140 -10.94 10.56 14.79
CA LEU A 140 -9.80 10.96 14.00
C LEU A 140 -9.02 9.73 13.50
N ALA A 141 -9.15 9.42 12.22
CA ALA A 141 -8.32 8.46 11.51
C ALA A 141 -7.19 9.21 10.79
N MET A 142 -5.96 8.81 11.04
CA MET A 142 -4.81 9.43 10.40
C MET A 142 -3.69 8.41 10.13
N ALA A 143 -2.83 8.77 9.19
CA ALA A 143 -1.63 8.02 8.91
C ALA A 143 -0.40 8.92 8.82
N TYR A 144 0.75 8.32 9.09
CA TYR A 144 2.07 8.91 9.02
C TYR A 144 2.82 8.31 7.84
N MET A 145 3.32 9.16 6.98
CA MET A 145 4.15 8.78 5.85
C MET A 145 5.45 9.61 5.87
N MET A 146 6.21 9.41 6.96
CA MET A 146 7.35 10.26 7.32
C MET A 146 8.68 9.53 7.29
N SER A 147 8.78 8.37 6.64
CA SER A 147 10.03 7.60 6.58
C SER A 147 11.04 8.22 5.63
N PRO A 148 12.29 8.50 6.08
CA PRO A 148 13.38 8.85 5.16
C PRO A 148 13.89 7.65 4.36
N ARG A 149 13.40 6.43 4.67
CA ARG A 149 13.83 5.15 4.09
C ARG A 149 12.94 4.66 2.94
N GLN A 150 12.09 5.52 2.41
CA GLN A 150 11.27 5.21 1.24
C GLN A 150 12.14 4.82 0.04
N VAL A 151 11.64 3.89 -0.76
CA VAL A 151 12.26 3.48 -2.02
C VAL A 151 11.26 3.72 -3.13
N LEU A 152 11.43 4.79 -3.87
CA LEU A 152 10.53 5.17 -4.95
C LEU A 152 11.22 5.02 -6.31
N PHE A 153 10.45 4.64 -7.31
CA PHE A 153 10.88 4.57 -8.70
C PHE A 153 10.05 5.51 -9.57
N SER A 154 10.69 6.12 -10.57
CA SER A 154 10.04 7.06 -11.50
C SER A 154 9.04 6.40 -12.44
N SER A 155 9.20 5.10 -12.67
CA SER A 155 8.35 4.24 -13.49
C SER A 155 8.53 2.79 -13.04
N PRO A 156 7.72 1.84 -13.53
CA PRO A 156 7.89 0.42 -13.23
C PRO A 156 9.30 -0.10 -13.56
N ARG A 157 9.81 -1.00 -12.70
CA ARG A 157 11.08 -1.71 -12.97
C ARG A 157 10.88 -2.76 -14.08
N PRO A 158 11.94 -3.09 -14.87
CA PRO A 158 13.35 -2.68 -14.70
C PRO A 158 13.69 -1.27 -15.20
N GLU A 159 12.84 -0.60 -15.95
CA GLU A 159 13.15 0.69 -16.60
C GLU A 159 13.15 1.86 -15.63
N GLY A 160 12.42 1.73 -14.52
CA GLY A 160 12.28 2.76 -13.51
C GLY A 160 13.58 3.05 -12.77
N ARG A 161 13.99 4.31 -12.80
CA ARG A 161 15.10 4.81 -12.00
C ARG A 161 14.63 5.11 -10.59
N ARG A 162 15.45 4.73 -9.58
CA ARG A 162 15.20 5.17 -8.21
C ARG A 162 15.20 6.70 -8.16
N VAL A 163 14.14 7.26 -7.61
CA VAL A 163 14.00 8.70 -7.31
C VAL A 163 14.11 8.92 -5.80
N GLY A 164 14.07 10.17 -5.36
CA GLY A 164 14.11 10.51 -3.94
C GLY A 164 12.95 9.92 -3.13
N ALA A 165 12.71 10.48 -1.97
CA ALA A 165 11.53 10.20 -1.16
C ALA A 165 10.43 11.24 -1.45
N TRP A 166 9.17 10.86 -1.24
CA TRP A 166 8.11 11.85 -1.10
C TRP A 166 8.40 12.72 0.12
N HIS A 167 8.00 13.98 0.05
CA HIS A 167 8.07 14.86 1.20
C HIS A 167 7.31 14.21 2.39
N PRO A 168 7.88 14.20 3.62
CA PRO A 168 7.18 13.61 4.77
C PRO A 168 5.87 14.35 5.01
N HIS A 169 4.81 13.56 5.24
CA HIS A 169 3.46 14.10 5.40
C HIS A 169 2.61 13.26 6.34
N LEU A 170 1.54 13.89 6.80
CA LEU A 170 0.45 13.27 7.54
C LEU A 170 -0.77 13.22 6.63
N MET A 171 -1.56 12.16 6.74
CA MET A 171 -2.84 12.01 6.07
C MET A 171 -3.94 11.95 7.12
N PHE A 172 -4.96 12.80 6.97
CA PHE A 172 -6.16 12.82 7.79
C PHE A 172 -7.33 12.36 6.94
N TYR A 173 -7.93 11.23 7.29
CA TYR A 173 -9.02 10.66 6.51
C TYR A 173 -10.33 11.33 6.90
N VAL A 174 -10.87 12.11 5.97
CA VAL A 174 -12.08 12.93 6.14
C VAL A 174 -13.04 12.60 4.97
N PRO A 175 -13.89 11.58 5.10
CA PRO A 175 -14.81 11.18 4.05
C PRO A 175 -15.64 12.37 3.54
N GLY A 176 -15.67 12.54 2.21
CA GLY A 176 -16.38 13.63 1.56
C GLY A 176 -15.66 14.98 1.58
N ALA A 177 -14.43 15.07 2.11
CA ALA A 177 -13.66 16.32 2.09
C ALA A 177 -13.47 16.86 0.68
N THR A 178 -13.56 18.19 0.56
CA THR A 178 -13.25 18.93 -0.68
C THR A 178 -12.28 20.06 -0.37
N PRO A 179 -11.50 20.56 -1.33
CA PRO A 179 -10.58 21.67 -1.13
C PRO A 179 -11.25 22.90 -0.51
N SER A 180 -12.46 23.22 -0.95
CA SER A 180 -13.21 24.40 -0.48
C SER A 180 -13.52 24.37 1.01
N MET A 181 -13.66 23.16 1.62
CA MET A 181 -13.88 23.02 3.06
C MET A 181 -12.69 23.50 3.90
N PHE A 182 -11.53 23.60 3.28
CA PHE A 182 -10.27 24.04 3.89
C PHE A 182 -9.79 25.39 3.35
N GLY A 183 -10.64 26.08 2.56
CA GLY A 183 -10.27 27.36 1.93
C GLY A 183 -9.21 27.23 0.84
N LEU A 184 -9.04 26.05 0.26
CA LEU A 184 -8.06 25.79 -0.79
C LEU A 184 -8.66 26.01 -2.17
N ALA A 185 -7.85 26.54 -3.10
CA ALA A 185 -8.26 26.80 -4.48
C ALA A 185 -8.26 25.54 -5.37
N SER A 186 -7.48 24.51 -5.01
CA SER A 186 -7.34 23.26 -5.77
C SER A 186 -7.00 22.08 -4.85
N GLU A 187 -7.06 20.87 -5.39
CA GLU A 187 -6.67 19.64 -4.68
C GLU A 187 -5.17 19.62 -4.35
N ASP A 188 -4.33 20.20 -5.20
CA ASP A 188 -2.86 20.20 -5.10
C ASP A 188 -2.30 21.43 -4.39
N ALA A 189 -3.07 22.07 -3.52
CA ALA A 189 -2.58 23.24 -2.77
C ALA A 189 -1.45 22.85 -1.78
N GLU A 190 -0.59 23.85 -1.50
CA GLU A 190 0.56 23.66 -0.58
C GLU A 190 0.43 24.58 0.62
N PRO A 191 0.79 24.16 1.83
CA PRO A 191 1.34 22.86 2.24
C PRO A 191 0.28 21.80 2.55
N ILE A 192 -0.98 22.08 2.30
CA ILE A 192 -2.13 21.21 2.55
C ILE A 192 -2.76 20.89 1.20
N SER A 193 -3.04 19.63 0.93
CA SER A 193 -3.77 19.18 -0.25
C SER A 193 -4.91 18.23 0.12
N VAL A 194 -5.85 18.01 -0.80
CA VAL A 194 -6.97 17.08 -0.61
C VAL A 194 -6.89 16.03 -1.72
N SER A 195 -6.71 14.78 -1.35
CA SER A 195 -6.71 13.65 -2.28
C SER A 195 -8.06 12.95 -2.22
N GLY A 196 -8.55 12.44 -3.36
CA GLY A 196 -9.84 11.75 -3.43
C GLY A 196 -11.05 12.62 -3.09
N SER A 197 -11.01 13.90 -3.44
CA SER A 197 -12.00 14.93 -3.12
C SER A 197 -13.44 14.47 -3.37
N GLY A 198 -14.32 14.73 -2.39
CA GLY A 198 -15.74 14.42 -2.45
C GLY A 198 -16.07 12.93 -2.32
N THR A 199 -15.10 12.05 -2.22
CA THR A 199 -15.32 10.59 -2.11
C THR A 199 -15.29 10.11 -0.66
N PRO A 200 -15.79 8.90 -0.36
CA PRO A 200 -15.61 8.27 0.95
C PRO A 200 -14.13 8.01 1.32
N ARG A 201 -13.21 8.12 0.36
CA ARG A 201 -11.76 7.92 0.53
C ARG A 201 -10.98 9.24 0.66
N ALA A 202 -11.69 10.37 0.72
CA ALA A 202 -11.04 11.68 0.78
C ALA A 202 -10.12 11.80 1.99
N GLU A 203 -8.94 12.32 1.74
CA GLU A 203 -7.92 12.56 2.74
C GLU A 203 -7.31 13.95 2.58
N VAL A 204 -6.98 14.55 3.70
CA VAL A 204 -6.26 15.82 3.79
C VAL A 204 -4.81 15.49 4.06
N VAL A 205 -3.94 15.83 3.12
CA VAL A 205 -2.50 15.59 3.21
C VAL A 205 -1.82 16.87 3.68
N VAL A 206 -1.06 16.76 4.76
CA VAL A 206 -0.33 17.88 5.37
C VAL A 206 1.16 17.59 5.34
N LYS A 207 1.92 18.36 4.56
CA LYS A 207 3.38 18.24 4.50
C LYS A 207 4.02 18.76 5.79
N VAL A 208 4.99 18.01 6.31
CA VAL A 208 5.73 18.35 7.53
C VAL A 208 7.22 18.53 7.23
N GLN A 209 7.94 19.28 8.07
CA GLN A 209 9.32 19.67 7.81
C GLN A 209 10.37 18.75 8.44
N LYS A 210 9.91 17.63 9.03
CA LYS A 210 10.81 16.64 9.64
C LYS A 210 10.38 15.24 9.28
N TRP A 211 11.37 14.38 9.12
CA TRP A 211 11.20 12.95 9.05
C TRP A 211 10.82 12.36 10.42
N SER A 212 10.40 11.12 10.45
CA SER A 212 10.01 10.40 11.68
C SER A 212 11.12 10.25 12.71
N ASP A 213 12.38 10.28 12.27
CA ASP A 213 13.59 10.24 13.12
C ASP A 213 14.00 11.63 13.64
N GLY A 214 13.21 12.67 13.35
CA GLY A 214 13.46 14.04 13.77
C GLY A 214 14.39 14.83 12.84
N THR A 215 15.00 14.20 11.83
CA THR A 215 15.86 14.91 10.88
C THR A 215 15.06 15.90 10.02
N PRO A 216 15.58 17.13 9.80
CA PRO A 216 14.91 18.10 8.94
C PRO A 216 14.85 17.64 7.48
N VAL A 217 13.81 18.03 6.78
CA VAL A 217 13.74 17.90 5.33
C VAL A 217 14.74 18.88 4.72
N ALA A 218 15.59 18.39 3.79
CA ALA A 218 16.50 19.25 3.07
C ALA A 218 15.70 20.25 2.23
N VAL A 219 15.87 21.54 2.51
CA VAL A 219 15.34 22.61 1.65
C VAL A 219 16.24 22.68 0.43
N PRO A 220 15.71 22.56 -0.81
CA PRO A 220 16.53 22.80 -2.00
C PRO A 220 17.14 24.20 -1.90
N ALA A 221 18.45 24.30 -2.11
CA ALA A 221 19.08 25.61 -2.20
C ALA A 221 18.36 26.41 -3.29
N LYS A 222 17.86 27.62 -2.95
CA LYS A 222 17.34 28.51 -3.98
C LYS A 222 18.49 28.77 -4.95
N THR A 223 18.35 28.27 -6.16
CA THR A 223 19.25 28.67 -7.25
C THR A 223 19.11 30.16 -7.43
N PRO A 224 20.21 30.93 -7.43
CA PRO A 224 20.19 32.37 -7.59
C PRO A 224 19.60 32.81 -8.93
#